data_49b3cc0f11fe4ac0b09efcbe4addb29d
#
_entry.id   49b3cc0f11fe4ac0b09efcbe4addb29d
#
_cell.length_a   1.000
_cell.length_b   1.000
_cell.length_c   1.000
_cell.angle_alpha   90.00
_cell.angle_beta   90.00
_cell.angle_gamma   90.00
#
_symmetry.space_group_name_H-M   'P 1'
#
loop_
_entity.id
_entity.type
_entity.pdbx_description
1 polymer ?
#
loop_
_entity_poly.entity_id
_entity_poly.type
_entity_poly.pdbx_seq_one_letter_code
_entity_poly.pdbx_strand_id
1 'polypeptide(L)'
;HAHRTCAEVIVPVAGSFDVDLIFQNGQRRTYNLRSPHTGLLIPPMCWCELHHFTAQTVCLCLASESYDPDGYINDLKAFLAECAH
;
A
#
# COMPACT_ATOMS: atom_id res chain seq x y z
N HIS A 1 -2.85 2.85 -5.59
CA HIS A 1 -3.22 4.11 -4.93
C HIS A 1 -2.18 4.53 -3.90
N ALA A 2 -2.30 5.76 -3.44
CA ALA A 2 -1.55 6.27 -2.30
C ALA A 2 -2.51 7.07 -1.41
N HIS A 3 -2.14 7.23 -0.15
CA HIS A 3 -2.85 8.10 0.78
C HIS A 3 -2.00 9.34 1.06
N ARG A 4 -2.63 10.51 1.13
CA ARG A 4 -1.91 11.75 1.39
C ARG A 4 -1.42 11.85 2.83
N THR A 5 -2.24 11.45 3.80
CA THR A 5 -1.94 11.61 5.23
C THR A 5 -2.09 10.33 6.04
N CYS A 6 -2.76 9.32 5.50
CA CYS A 6 -3.05 8.08 6.21
C CYS A 6 -1.90 7.09 6.04
N ALA A 7 -1.48 6.46 7.13
CA ALA A 7 -0.60 5.29 7.10
C ALA A 7 -1.45 4.02 7.20
N GLU A 8 -0.95 2.93 6.62
CA GLU A 8 -1.63 1.64 6.66
C GLU A 8 -0.66 0.54 7.08
N VAL A 9 -1.20 -0.49 7.74
CA VAL A 9 -0.52 -1.78 7.90
C VAL A 9 -1.36 -2.82 7.20
N ILE A 10 -0.76 -3.57 6.29
CA ILE A 10 -1.43 -4.67 5.60
C ILE A 10 -0.84 -6.01 6.06
N VAL A 11 -1.72 -6.99 6.27
CA VAL A 11 -1.35 -8.31 6.79
C VAL A 11 -2.07 -9.38 5.98
N PRO A 12 -1.35 -10.41 5.46
CA PRO A 12 -2.00 -11.53 4.80
C PRO A 12 -2.49 -12.51 5.88
N VAL A 13 -3.75 -12.37 6.32
CA VAL A 13 -4.31 -13.27 7.33
C VAL A 13 -4.58 -14.65 6.78
N ALA A 14 -4.68 -14.80 5.45
CA ALA A 14 -4.71 -16.07 4.74
C ALA A 14 -4.11 -15.86 3.35
N GLY A 15 -3.41 -16.88 2.83
CA GLY A 15 -2.79 -16.82 1.51
C GLY A 15 -1.57 -15.92 1.46
N SER A 16 -1.23 -15.48 0.24
CA SER A 16 -0.08 -14.61 0.00
C SER A 16 -0.32 -13.69 -1.19
N PHE A 17 0.43 -12.59 -1.23
CA PHE A 17 0.40 -11.64 -2.34
C PHE A 17 1.68 -10.81 -2.36
N ASP A 18 1.92 -10.17 -3.50
CA ASP A 18 3.04 -9.24 -3.67
C ASP A 18 2.57 -7.80 -3.49
N VAL A 19 3.43 -6.98 -2.91
CA VAL A 19 3.20 -5.55 -2.71
C VAL A 19 4.32 -4.77 -3.38
N ASP A 20 3.96 -3.91 -4.32
CA ASP A 20 4.89 -2.98 -4.94
C ASP A 20 4.68 -1.60 -4.33
N LEU A 21 5.77 -1.00 -3.85
CA LEU A 21 5.76 0.34 -3.27
C LEU A 21 6.63 1.28 -4.10
N ILE A 22 6.14 2.51 -4.27
CA ILE A 22 6.93 3.63 -4.78
C ILE A 22 6.91 4.71 -3.72
N PHE A 23 8.06 4.98 -3.13
CA PHE A 23 8.19 5.98 -2.07
C PHE A 23 8.24 7.40 -2.65
N GLN A 24 8.05 8.38 -1.80
CA GLN A 24 8.01 9.79 -2.19
C GLN A 24 9.29 10.25 -2.88
N ASN A 25 10.43 9.66 -2.55
CA ASN A 25 11.73 9.96 -3.18
C ASN A 25 11.96 9.21 -4.51
N GLY A 26 10.95 8.46 -4.99
CA GLY A 26 11.02 7.66 -6.23
C GLY A 26 11.59 6.27 -6.05
N GLN A 27 12.06 5.91 -4.86
CA GLN A 27 12.58 4.58 -4.59
C GLN A 27 11.47 3.54 -4.66
N ARG A 28 11.78 2.38 -5.25
CA ARG A 28 10.82 1.28 -5.43
C ARG A 28 11.23 0.08 -4.60
N ARG A 29 10.24 -0.62 -4.06
CA ARG A 29 10.44 -1.87 -3.31
C ARG A 29 9.31 -2.83 -3.63
N THR A 30 9.62 -4.12 -3.66
CA THR A 30 8.63 -5.19 -3.79
C THR A 30 8.78 -6.14 -2.62
N TYR A 31 7.66 -6.49 -2.01
CA TYR A 31 7.60 -7.44 -0.89
C TYR A 31 6.64 -8.56 -1.22
N ASN A 32 6.99 -9.79 -0.83
CA ASN A 32 6.04 -10.91 -0.84
C ASN A 32 5.55 -11.14 0.59
N LEU A 33 4.25 -10.96 0.82
CA LEU A 33 3.62 -11.17 2.12
C LEU A 33 2.93 -12.53 2.12
N ARG A 34 3.31 -13.40 3.03
CA ARG A 34 2.82 -14.79 3.07
C ARG A 34 2.64 -15.35 4.47
N SER A 35 2.83 -14.54 5.50
CA SER A 35 2.67 -14.97 6.90
C SER A 35 1.71 -14.07 7.63
N PRO A 36 0.71 -14.63 8.36
CA PRO A 36 -0.21 -13.82 9.16
C PRO A 36 0.47 -13.16 10.36
N HIS A 37 1.73 -13.47 10.61
CA HIS A 37 2.52 -12.88 11.70
C HIS A 37 3.36 -11.69 11.24
N THR A 38 3.31 -11.34 9.96
CA THR A 38 4.11 -10.26 9.39
C THR A 38 3.20 -9.23 8.73
N GLY A 39 3.26 -7.99 9.20
CA GLY A 39 2.58 -6.86 8.58
C GLY A 39 3.57 -5.96 7.85
N LEU A 40 3.10 -5.28 6.81
CA LEU A 40 3.87 -4.27 6.09
C LEU A 40 3.29 -2.89 6.37
N LEU A 41 4.13 -1.99 6.91
CA LEU A 41 3.74 -0.61 7.11
C LEU A 41 3.92 0.18 5.81
N ILE A 42 2.85 0.83 5.38
CA ILE A 42 2.84 1.70 4.21
C ILE A 42 2.65 3.14 4.73
N PRO A 43 3.68 3.99 4.65
CA PRO A 43 3.57 5.36 5.12
C PRO A 43 2.68 6.21 4.20
N PRO A 44 2.25 7.40 4.64
CA PRO A 44 1.61 8.36 3.76
C PRO A 44 2.51 8.71 2.56
N MET A 45 1.90 9.11 1.46
CA MET A 45 2.60 9.46 0.23
C MET A 45 3.50 8.34 -0.28
N CYS A 46 2.99 7.11 -0.22
CA CYS A 46 3.62 5.93 -0.77
C CYS A 46 2.63 5.23 -1.69
N TRP A 47 2.97 5.10 -2.97
CA TRP A 47 2.14 4.39 -3.94
C TRP A 47 2.22 2.90 -3.68
N CYS A 48 1.07 2.24 -3.62
CA CYS A 48 0.96 0.82 -3.29
C CYS A 48 0.12 0.09 -4.32
N GLU A 49 0.64 -0.99 -4.84
CA GLU A 49 -0.09 -1.91 -5.72
C GLU A 49 0.06 -3.33 -5.19
N LEU A 50 -1.05 -4.07 -5.18
CA LEU A 50 -1.08 -5.46 -4.72
C LEU A 50 -1.28 -6.37 -5.92
N HIS A 51 -0.45 -7.43 -6.03
CA HIS A 51 -0.49 -8.36 -7.14
C HIS A 51 -0.29 -9.81 -6.69
N HIS A 52 -0.54 -10.72 -7.64
CA HIS A 52 -0.21 -12.14 -7.49
C HIS A 52 -0.85 -12.77 -6.26
N PHE A 53 -2.14 -12.50 -6.07
CA PHE A 53 -2.90 -13.11 -5.00
C PHE A 53 -3.03 -14.61 -5.21
N THR A 54 -2.73 -15.40 -4.18
CA THR A 54 -3.06 -16.82 -4.18
C THR A 54 -4.56 -17.01 -3.98
N ALA A 55 -5.08 -18.22 -4.28
CA ALA A 55 -6.48 -18.52 -4.05
C ALA A 55 -6.83 -18.36 -2.57
N GLN A 56 -8.02 -17.83 -2.29
CA GLN A 56 -8.54 -17.63 -0.93
C GLN A 56 -7.69 -16.70 -0.08
N THR A 57 -6.97 -15.78 -0.71
CA THR A 57 -6.21 -14.76 0.01
C THR A 57 -7.13 -13.78 0.72
N VAL A 58 -6.81 -13.48 1.97
CA VAL A 58 -7.47 -12.44 2.77
C VAL A 58 -6.41 -11.46 3.23
N CYS A 59 -6.55 -10.21 2.82
CA CYS A 59 -5.67 -9.12 3.23
C CYS A 59 -6.40 -8.26 4.26
N LEU A 60 -5.85 -8.17 5.46
CA LEU A 60 -6.32 -7.25 6.50
C LEU A 60 -5.58 -5.93 6.33
N CYS A 61 -6.34 -4.84 6.30
CA CYS A 61 -5.80 -3.50 6.18
C CYS A 61 -6.20 -2.68 7.40
N LEU A 62 -5.20 -2.19 8.15
CA LEU A 62 -5.40 -1.32 9.31
C LEU A 62 -4.93 0.08 8.92
N ALA A 63 -5.83 1.05 8.99
CA ALA A 63 -5.55 2.43 8.61
C ALA A 63 -5.43 3.32 9.84
N SER A 64 -4.55 4.32 9.78
CA SER A 64 -4.35 5.27 10.89
C SER A 64 -5.45 6.34 10.97
N GLU A 65 -6.25 6.47 9.91
CA GLU A 65 -7.32 7.46 9.82
C GLU A 65 -8.61 6.82 9.29
N SER A 66 -9.74 7.44 9.57
CA SER A 66 -11.02 7.05 8.99
C SER A 66 -10.98 7.21 7.46
N TYR A 67 -11.78 6.43 6.76
CA TYR A 67 -11.88 6.52 5.31
C TYR A 67 -12.30 7.94 4.89
N ASP A 68 -11.51 8.52 3.98
CA ASP A 68 -11.76 9.81 3.37
C ASP A 68 -11.35 9.72 1.89
N PRO A 69 -12.30 9.74 0.95
CA PRO A 69 -11.96 9.62 -0.47
C PRO A 69 -11.08 10.75 -0.98
N ASP A 70 -11.13 11.94 -0.37
CA ASP A 70 -10.29 13.07 -0.75
C ASP A 70 -8.82 12.87 -0.34
N GLY A 71 -8.56 11.95 0.57
CA GLY A 71 -7.20 11.59 0.99
C GLY A 71 -6.49 10.64 0.05
N TYR A 72 -7.17 10.11 -0.98
CA TYR A 72 -6.61 9.12 -1.90
C TYR A 72 -6.05 9.77 -3.16
N ILE A 73 -4.95 9.20 -3.65
CA ILE A 73 -4.42 9.47 -4.98
C ILE A 73 -4.53 8.16 -5.76
N ASN A 74 -5.42 8.12 -6.75
CA ASN A 74 -5.75 6.89 -7.49
C ASN A 74 -5.10 6.82 -8.87
N ASP A 75 -4.36 7.86 -9.26
CA ASP A 75 -3.66 7.93 -10.54
C ASP A 75 -2.16 8.04 -10.30
N LEU A 76 -1.38 7.13 -10.88
CA LEU A 76 0.07 7.09 -10.69
C LEU A 76 0.74 8.37 -11.18
N LYS A 77 0.29 8.92 -12.31
CA LYS A 77 0.85 10.19 -12.82
C LYS A 77 0.62 11.35 -11.85
N ALA A 78 -0.57 11.41 -11.26
CA ALA A 78 -0.89 12.43 -10.26
C ALA A 78 -0.02 12.25 -9.01
N PHE A 79 0.20 11.02 -8.56
CA PHE A 79 1.09 10.73 -7.43
C PHE A 79 2.51 11.20 -7.72
N LEU A 80 3.07 10.84 -8.87
CA LEU A 80 4.43 11.22 -9.23
C LEU A 80 4.58 12.75 -9.35
N ALA A 81 3.55 13.44 -9.85
CA ALA A 81 3.53 14.90 -9.94
C ALA A 81 3.52 15.55 -8.55
N GLU A 82 2.74 15.02 -7.60
CA GLU A 82 2.72 15.53 -6.22
C GLU A 82 4.05 15.29 -5.52
N CYS A 83 4.74 14.17 -5.78
CA CYS A 83 6.06 13.88 -5.21
C CYS A 83 7.16 14.79 -5.74
N ALA A 84 6.98 15.40 -6.89
CA ALA A 84 7.97 16.25 -7.54
C ALA A 84 8.09 17.66 -6.92
N HIS A 85 7.24 17.98 -5.95
CA HIS A 85 7.24 19.29 -5.29
C HIS A 85 8.08 19.32 -4.04
#